data_a8d3dd43d3a5890d3d359ee3e0d7ad65
#
_entry.id   a8d3dd43d3a5890d3d359ee3e0d7ad65
#
_cell.length_a   1.000
_cell.length_b   1.000
_cell.length_c   1.000
_cell.angle_alpha   90.00
_cell.angle_beta   90.00
_cell.angle_gamma   90.00
#
_symmetry.space_group_name_H-M   'P 1'
#
loop_
_entity.id
_entity.type
_entity.pdbx_description
1 polymer ?
#
loop_
_entity_poly.entity_id
_entity_poly.type
_entity_poly.pdbx_seq_one_letter_code
_entity_poly.pdbx_strand_id
1 'polypeptide(L)'
;PGRLIVGAAGNHRTDAFHIDHTFASTADAPLRTFAKYKVAPSNSASGGTIEIWGEKGTDFTVDIAAFSTVNKKDAVSATVYPAEGLTETSFGKYATGTWKVASEVSPLNGKPHVVLTSALTGIRNNYAIALTITPKTAGRVNIWSDNTYLALESRDMEGFSAPDAASSTLCEIGGTGKRILTVGSYTTRNEYTTNSGQQATLQETVGDLSSFSSYGPTVDGRMKPNITAPGCFIISAVSNNDASGNL
;
A
#
# COMPACT_ATOMS: atom_id res chain seq x y z
N PRO A 1 32.14 -12.79 8.54
CA PRO A 1 32.64 -11.49 8.89
C PRO A 1 32.13 -10.44 7.92
N GLY A 2 31.44 -9.41 8.46
CA GLY A 2 31.36 -8.11 7.86
C GLY A 2 30.52 -7.89 6.60
N ARG A 3 29.43 -8.61 6.35
CA ARG A 3 28.50 -8.26 5.26
C ARG A 3 27.39 -7.38 5.82
N LEU A 4 27.27 -6.16 5.27
CA LEU A 4 26.21 -5.22 5.57
C LEU A 4 25.25 -5.17 4.38
N ILE A 5 23.95 -5.29 4.66
CA ILE A 5 22.90 -5.02 3.69
C ILE A 5 22.28 -3.68 4.06
N VAL A 6 22.22 -2.78 3.09
CA VAL A 6 21.63 -1.46 3.24
C VAL A 6 20.42 -1.36 2.32
N GLY A 7 19.32 -0.85 2.82
CA GLY A 7 18.10 -0.63 2.07
C GLY A 7 17.54 0.77 2.26
N ALA A 8 16.87 1.30 1.26
CA ALA A 8 16.16 2.56 1.36
C ALA A 8 14.89 2.43 2.23
N ALA A 9 14.48 3.52 2.85
CA ALA A 9 13.22 3.57 3.58
C ALA A 9 11.99 3.64 2.64
N GLY A 10 12.15 4.25 1.47
CA GLY A 10 11.09 4.51 0.50
C GLY A 10 10.65 5.97 0.44
N ASN A 11 9.74 6.28 -0.48
CA ASN A 11 9.32 7.64 -0.82
C ASN A 11 7.82 7.90 -0.52
N HIS A 12 7.25 7.21 0.45
CA HIS A 12 5.81 7.19 0.71
C HIS A 12 5.39 7.82 2.05
N ARG A 13 6.19 8.77 2.58
CA ARG A 13 5.93 9.39 3.89
C ARG A 13 4.51 9.94 4.05
N THR A 14 3.98 10.56 2.99
CA THR A 14 2.67 11.21 3.01
C THR A 14 1.57 10.36 2.41
N ASP A 15 1.90 9.15 1.98
CA ASP A 15 0.95 8.27 1.31
C ASP A 15 0.18 7.44 2.34
N ALA A 16 -1.14 7.62 2.30
CA ALA A 16 -2.07 6.83 3.08
C ALA A 16 -2.40 5.54 2.33
N PHE A 17 -1.67 4.45 2.59
CA PHE A 17 -1.87 3.17 1.91
C PHE A 17 -1.94 1.96 2.85
N HIS A 18 -1.92 2.20 4.16
CA HIS A 18 -1.92 1.18 5.19
C HIS A 18 -3.06 1.38 6.18
N ILE A 19 -3.79 0.32 6.49
CA ILE A 19 -4.75 0.24 7.59
C ILE A 19 -4.25 -0.79 8.58
N ASP A 20 -4.11 -0.37 9.83
CA ASP A 20 -3.84 -1.22 10.99
C ASP A 20 -5.12 -1.32 11.83
N HIS A 21 -5.58 -2.55 12.07
CA HIS A 21 -6.79 -2.76 12.84
C HIS A 21 -6.65 -3.95 13.78
N THR A 22 -7.15 -3.79 15.00
CA THR A 22 -7.17 -4.87 16.01
C THR A 22 -8.61 -5.19 16.38
N PHE A 23 -9.01 -6.41 16.17
CA PHE A 23 -10.24 -6.97 16.68
C PHE A 23 -10.03 -7.47 18.10
N ALA A 24 -10.76 -6.94 19.06
CA ALA A 24 -10.73 -7.39 20.45
C ALA A 24 -11.48 -8.71 20.65
N SER A 25 -12.47 -8.97 19.79
CA SER A 25 -13.31 -10.17 19.85
C SER A 25 -13.95 -10.49 18.50
N THR A 26 -14.59 -11.65 18.41
CA THR A 26 -15.41 -12.04 17.25
C THR A 26 -16.73 -11.26 17.14
N ALA A 27 -17.10 -10.52 18.18
CA ALA A 27 -18.31 -9.68 18.20
C ALA A 27 -18.04 -8.26 17.69
N ASP A 28 -16.79 -7.92 17.42
CA ASP A 28 -16.45 -6.60 16.87
C ASP A 28 -17.06 -6.43 15.47
N ALA A 29 -17.41 -5.19 15.15
CA ALA A 29 -17.87 -4.86 13.81
C ALA A 29 -16.78 -5.18 12.77
N PRO A 30 -17.15 -5.69 11.59
CA PRO A 30 -16.19 -5.93 10.53
C PRO A 30 -15.44 -4.65 10.12
N LEU A 31 -14.16 -4.78 9.81
CA LEU A 31 -13.40 -3.73 9.18
C LEU A 31 -13.82 -3.61 7.71
N ARG A 32 -14.24 -2.43 7.29
CA ARG A 32 -14.63 -2.16 5.90
C ARG A 32 -13.80 -1.02 5.33
N THR A 33 -13.40 -1.14 4.06
CA THR A 33 -12.71 -0.09 3.31
C THR A 33 -13.05 -0.22 1.83
N PHE A 34 -12.87 0.85 1.05
CA PHE A 34 -13.02 0.80 -0.40
C PHE A 34 -11.67 0.69 -1.10
N ALA A 35 -11.64 -0.10 -2.18
CA ALA A 35 -10.56 -0.05 -3.15
C ALA A 35 -10.82 1.13 -4.11
N LYS A 36 -9.97 2.15 -4.04
CA LYS A 36 -10.01 3.33 -4.90
C LYS A 36 -9.03 3.18 -6.05
N TYR A 37 -9.54 3.21 -7.26
CA TYR A 37 -8.69 3.23 -8.45
C TYR A 37 -8.14 4.64 -8.66
N LYS A 38 -6.81 4.80 -8.71
CA LYS A 38 -6.15 6.08 -9.01
C LYS A 38 -6.28 6.46 -10.48
N VAL A 39 -6.38 5.44 -11.34
CA VAL A 39 -6.74 5.58 -12.74
C VAL A 39 -7.95 4.70 -13.00
N ALA A 40 -8.95 5.22 -13.69
CA ALA A 40 -10.16 4.47 -13.97
C ALA A 40 -9.82 3.14 -14.68
N PRO A 41 -10.40 2.01 -14.26
CA PRO A 41 -10.18 0.73 -14.93
C PRO A 41 -10.47 0.81 -16.42
N SER A 42 -9.52 0.34 -17.24
CA SER A 42 -9.63 0.27 -18.69
C SER A 42 -8.89 -0.96 -19.20
N ASN A 43 -9.09 -1.32 -20.47
CA ASN A 43 -8.42 -2.47 -21.08
C ASN A 43 -6.88 -2.43 -21.01
N SER A 44 -6.30 -1.26 -20.77
CA SER A 44 -4.85 -1.05 -20.68
C SER A 44 -4.33 -0.78 -19.27
N ALA A 45 -5.19 -0.62 -18.28
CA ALA A 45 -4.81 -0.20 -16.93
C ALA A 45 -5.63 -0.91 -15.83
N SER A 46 -5.75 -2.22 -15.93
CA SER A 46 -6.52 -3.03 -14.98
C SER A 46 -5.65 -3.65 -13.88
N GLY A 47 -4.62 -2.96 -13.45
CA GLY A 47 -3.72 -3.44 -12.41
C GLY A 47 -4.10 -2.95 -11.01
N GLY A 48 -3.34 -3.39 -10.04
CA GLY A 48 -3.40 -2.95 -8.66
C GLY A 48 -3.57 -4.12 -7.70
N THR A 49 -2.89 -3.99 -6.56
CA THR A 49 -2.83 -5.05 -5.55
C THR A 49 -3.18 -4.49 -4.18
N ILE A 50 -3.92 -5.29 -3.42
CA ILE A 50 -4.16 -5.09 -1.99
C ILE A 50 -3.72 -6.35 -1.28
N GLU A 51 -2.91 -6.18 -0.23
CA GLU A 51 -2.44 -7.26 0.63
C GLU A 51 -3.05 -7.14 2.02
N ILE A 52 -3.51 -8.28 2.55
CA ILE A 52 -4.06 -8.38 3.91
C ILE A 52 -3.23 -9.40 4.67
N TRP A 53 -2.68 -8.99 5.81
CA TRP A 53 -1.91 -9.83 6.70
C TRP A 53 -2.57 -9.89 8.07
N GLY A 54 -2.86 -11.08 8.57
CA GLY A 54 -3.23 -11.29 9.96
C GLY A 54 -2.01 -11.56 10.84
N GLU A 55 -2.15 -11.42 12.16
CA GLU A 55 -1.18 -11.96 13.11
C GLU A 55 -1.23 -13.49 13.12
N LYS A 56 -0.17 -14.12 13.61
CA LYS A 56 -0.13 -15.58 13.74
C LYS A 56 -1.27 -16.07 14.64
N GLY A 57 -2.09 -16.98 14.12
CA GLY A 57 -3.25 -17.52 14.82
C GLY A 57 -4.52 -16.67 14.71
N THR A 58 -4.48 -15.52 14.02
CA THR A 58 -5.69 -14.77 13.67
C THR A 58 -6.44 -15.48 12.55
N ASP A 59 -7.77 -15.62 12.74
CA ASP A 59 -8.69 -16.13 11.72
C ASP A 59 -9.75 -15.08 11.40
N PHE A 60 -10.06 -14.91 10.11
CA PHE A 60 -10.99 -13.92 9.59
C PHE A 60 -11.56 -14.37 8.23
N THR A 61 -12.60 -13.70 7.77
CA THR A 61 -13.03 -13.80 6.37
C THR A 61 -12.75 -12.50 5.63
N VAL A 62 -12.60 -12.59 4.32
CA VAL A 62 -12.54 -11.42 3.43
C VAL A 62 -13.67 -11.56 2.41
N ASP A 63 -14.52 -10.54 2.36
CA ASP A 63 -15.52 -10.38 1.33
C ASP A 63 -15.17 -9.21 0.41
N ILE A 64 -15.39 -9.39 -0.90
CA ILE A 64 -15.31 -8.32 -1.90
C ILE A 64 -16.73 -8.09 -2.44
N ALA A 65 -17.12 -6.83 -2.55
CA ALA A 65 -18.44 -6.45 -3.01
C ALA A 65 -18.40 -5.32 -4.05
N ALA A 66 -19.35 -5.36 -4.99
CA ALA A 66 -19.76 -4.15 -5.69
C ALA A 66 -20.78 -3.42 -4.82
N PHE A 67 -20.35 -2.33 -4.22
CA PHE A 67 -21.13 -1.53 -3.29
C PHE A 67 -21.83 -0.39 -4.00
N SER A 68 -23.15 -0.25 -3.80
CA SER A 68 -23.92 0.89 -4.32
C SER A 68 -23.72 2.12 -3.42
N THR A 69 -23.06 3.15 -3.94
CA THR A 69 -22.83 4.41 -3.22
C THR A 69 -24.11 5.21 -2.98
N VAL A 70 -25.14 4.99 -3.80
CA VAL A 70 -26.45 5.62 -3.65
C VAL A 70 -27.29 4.91 -2.60
N ASN A 71 -27.41 3.58 -2.72
CA ASN A 71 -28.23 2.80 -1.80
C ASN A 71 -27.50 2.44 -0.50
N LYS A 72 -26.21 2.76 -0.40
CA LYS A 72 -25.34 2.48 0.77
C LYS A 72 -25.36 1.02 1.21
N LYS A 73 -25.34 0.09 0.25
CA LYS A 73 -25.32 -1.36 0.50
C LYS A 73 -24.64 -2.13 -0.61
N ASP A 74 -24.20 -3.35 -0.26
CA ASP A 74 -23.64 -4.28 -1.22
C ASP A 74 -24.70 -4.73 -2.22
N ALA A 75 -24.42 -4.62 -3.51
CA ALA A 75 -25.31 -5.07 -4.58
C ALA A 75 -25.02 -6.52 -4.96
N VAL A 76 -23.77 -6.92 -4.90
CA VAL A 76 -23.28 -8.29 -5.02
C VAL A 76 -22.00 -8.39 -4.21
N SER A 77 -21.84 -9.48 -3.49
CA SER A 77 -20.63 -9.78 -2.72
C SER A 77 -20.23 -11.24 -2.89
N ALA A 78 -18.95 -11.51 -2.67
CA ALA A 78 -18.41 -12.86 -2.63
C ALA A 78 -17.38 -12.95 -1.50
N THR A 79 -17.47 -14.01 -0.70
CA THR A 79 -16.42 -14.37 0.26
C THR A 79 -15.28 -14.99 -0.53
N VAL A 80 -14.09 -14.37 -0.42
CA VAL A 80 -12.91 -14.75 -1.18
C VAL A 80 -11.83 -15.36 -0.31
N TYR A 81 -11.97 -15.27 1.00
CA TYR A 81 -11.09 -15.89 1.98
C TYR A 81 -11.92 -16.30 3.24
N PRO A 82 -11.73 -17.47 3.85
CA PRO A 82 -10.76 -18.49 3.45
C PRO A 82 -11.23 -19.27 2.22
N ALA A 83 -10.38 -19.29 1.21
CA ALA A 83 -10.50 -20.20 0.08
C ALA A 83 -9.11 -20.77 -0.17
N GLU A 84 -9.00 -22.04 -0.46
CA GLU A 84 -7.71 -22.63 -0.76
C GLU A 84 -7.27 -22.22 -2.18
N GLY A 85 -6.05 -21.72 -2.25
CA GLY A 85 -5.39 -21.43 -3.52
C GLY A 85 -5.83 -20.13 -4.20
N LEU A 86 -5.78 -20.14 -5.54
CA LEU A 86 -6.15 -18.99 -6.37
C LEU A 86 -7.63 -19.07 -6.73
N THR A 87 -8.37 -18.01 -6.42
CA THR A 87 -9.78 -17.84 -6.81
C THR A 87 -9.97 -16.58 -7.64
N GLU A 88 -11.06 -16.53 -8.40
CA GLU A 88 -11.49 -15.33 -9.12
C GLU A 88 -12.94 -15.01 -8.75
N THR A 89 -13.24 -13.72 -8.62
CA THR A 89 -14.61 -13.25 -8.40
C THR A 89 -14.97 -12.17 -9.41
N SER A 90 -16.24 -12.13 -9.80
CA SER A 90 -16.80 -11.16 -10.72
C SER A 90 -18.01 -10.46 -10.09
N PHE A 91 -18.33 -9.30 -10.62
CA PHE A 91 -19.41 -8.46 -10.08
C PHE A 91 -20.59 -8.31 -11.06
N GLY A 92 -20.66 -9.18 -12.07
CA GLY A 92 -21.74 -9.19 -13.06
C GLY A 92 -21.89 -7.84 -13.76
N LYS A 93 -23.12 -7.32 -13.78
CA LYS A 93 -23.43 -6.02 -14.43
C LYS A 93 -22.88 -4.78 -13.71
N TYR A 94 -22.26 -4.91 -12.55
CA TYR A 94 -21.80 -3.78 -11.74
C TYR A 94 -20.34 -3.41 -12.00
N ALA A 95 -19.53 -4.39 -12.41
CA ALA A 95 -18.16 -4.15 -12.85
C ALA A 95 -17.74 -5.22 -13.86
N THR A 96 -16.96 -4.82 -14.86
CA THR A 96 -16.44 -5.70 -15.91
C THR A 96 -15.04 -6.17 -15.54
N GLY A 97 -14.77 -7.46 -15.72
CA GLY A 97 -13.54 -8.10 -15.31
C GLY A 97 -13.67 -8.83 -13.97
N THR A 98 -12.55 -9.17 -13.38
CA THR A 98 -12.50 -10.00 -12.16
C THR A 98 -11.50 -9.43 -11.15
N TRP A 99 -11.60 -9.91 -9.91
CA TRP A 99 -10.53 -9.85 -8.93
C TRP A 99 -9.97 -11.26 -8.74
N LYS A 100 -8.64 -11.37 -8.80
CA LYS A 100 -7.91 -12.59 -8.46
C LYS A 100 -7.50 -12.53 -7.01
N VAL A 101 -7.65 -13.65 -6.32
CA VAL A 101 -7.35 -13.78 -4.90
C VAL A 101 -6.40 -14.95 -4.73
N ALA A 102 -5.22 -14.67 -4.18
CA ALA A 102 -4.30 -15.70 -3.72
C ALA A 102 -4.23 -15.63 -2.19
N SER A 103 -4.31 -16.79 -1.54
CA SER A 103 -4.23 -16.85 -0.09
C SER A 103 -3.33 -18.00 0.36
N GLU A 104 -2.61 -17.76 1.46
CA GLU A 104 -1.73 -18.73 2.08
C GLU A 104 -1.62 -18.48 3.59
N VAL A 105 -1.19 -19.50 4.31
CA VAL A 105 -0.51 -19.29 5.60
C VAL A 105 0.97 -19.25 5.28
N SER A 106 1.58 -18.08 5.45
CA SER A 106 2.99 -17.88 5.07
C SER A 106 3.91 -18.88 5.74
N PRO A 107 4.67 -19.67 4.98
CA PRO A 107 5.59 -20.67 5.53
C PRO A 107 6.74 -20.06 6.32
N LEU A 108 7.00 -18.75 6.14
CA LEU A 108 8.10 -18.05 6.79
C LEU A 108 7.77 -17.62 8.22
N ASN A 109 6.50 -17.32 8.50
CA ASN A 109 6.12 -16.72 9.78
C ASN A 109 4.80 -17.27 10.37
N GLY A 110 4.08 -18.12 9.63
CA GLY A 110 2.82 -18.72 10.05
C GLY A 110 1.65 -17.74 10.14
N LYS A 111 1.73 -16.59 9.46
CA LYS A 111 0.67 -15.59 9.41
C LYS A 111 -0.24 -15.83 8.21
N PRO A 112 -1.56 -15.65 8.34
CA PRO A 112 -2.45 -15.64 7.18
C PRO A 112 -2.13 -14.44 6.29
N HIS A 113 -2.06 -14.68 4.98
CA HIS A 113 -1.76 -13.70 3.96
C HIS A 113 -2.73 -13.84 2.80
N VAL A 114 -3.34 -12.75 2.39
CA VAL A 114 -4.28 -12.68 1.27
C VAL A 114 -3.83 -11.59 0.32
N VAL A 115 -3.66 -11.94 -0.95
CA VAL A 115 -3.31 -11.00 -2.03
C VAL A 115 -4.50 -10.87 -2.96
N LEU A 116 -5.00 -9.67 -3.10
CA LEU A 116 -6.11 -9.30 -3.97
C LEU A 116 -5.56 -8.53 -5.16
N THR A 117 -5.68 -9.06 -6.37
CA THR A 117 -5.20 -8.40 -7.60
C THR A 117 -6.39 -8.03 -8.48
N SER A 118 -6.51 -6.75 -8.79
CA SER A 118 -7.54 -6.26 -9.69
C SER A 118 -7.24 -6.60 -11.14
N ALA A 119 -8.23 -7.12 -11.84
CA ALA A 119 -8.28 -7.28 -13.29
C ALA A 119 -9.57 -6.66 -13.85
N LEU A 120 -10.08 -5.60 -13.20
CA LEU A 120 -11.25 -4.89 -13.71
C LEU A 120 -10.90 -3.99 -14.88
N THR A 121 -11.80 -3.97 -15.86
CA THR A 121 -11.74 -3.08 -17.03
C THR A 121 -12.80 -1.99 -16.99
N GLY A 122 -13.70 -2.02 -16.03
CA GLY A 122 -14.71 -0.99 -15.82
C GLY A 122 -15.50 -1.18 -14.53
N ILE A 123 -15.96 -0.06 -13.96
CA ILE A 123 -16.89 -0.03 -12.84
C ILE A 123 -18.06 0.85 -13.24
N ARG A 124 -19.28 0.37 -13.04
CA ARG A 124 -20.49 1.12 -13.34
C ARG A 124 -20.61 2.34 -12.42
N ASN A 125 -21.12 3.44 -12.96
CA ASN A 125 -21.40 4.66 -12.19
C ASN A 125 -22.23 4.36 -10.93
N ASN A 126 -21.94 5.05 -9.83
CA ASN A 126 -22.57 4.86 -8.52
C ASN A 126 -22.25 3.52 -7.85
N TYR A 127 -21.19 2.83 -8.29
CA TYR A 127 -20.66 1.65 -7.61
C TYR A 127 -19.19 1.84 -7.28
N ALA A 128 -18.77 1.16 -6.22
CA ALA A 128 -17.38 1.07 -5.77
C ALA A 128 -17.08 -0.37 -5.34
N ILE A 129 -15.82 -0.73 -5.30
CA ILE A 129 -15.41 -2.03 -4.76
C ILE A 129 -15.14 -1.86 -3.27
N ALA A 130 -15.92 -2.56 -2.46
CA ALA A 130 -15.77 -2.61 -1.01
C ALA A 130 -15.07 -3.91 -0.59
N LEU A 131 -14.21 -3.80 0.40
CA LEU A 131 -13.58 -4.90 1.12
C LEU A 131 -14.17 -4.94 2.52
N THR A 132 -14.48 -6.14 2.99
CA THR A 132 -14.97 -6.37 4.35
C THR A 132 -14.19 -7.50 4.98
N ILE A 133 -13.54 -7.23 6.10
CA ILE A 133 -12.80 -8.21 6.88
C ILE A 133 -13.59 -8.47 8.16
N THR A 134 -14.05 -9.70 8.33
CA THR A 134 -14.87 -10.12 9.49
C THR A 134 -14.04 -11.02 10.39
N PRO A 135 -13.87 -10.70 11.69
CA PRO A 135 -13.08 -11.51 12.59
C PRO A 135 -13.77 -12.82 12.93
N LYS A 136 -12.98 -13.91 12.95
CA LYS A 136 -13.36 -15.20 13.54
C LYS A 136 -12.62 -15.49 14.84
N THR A 137 -11.53 -14.76 15.07
CA THR A 137 -10.81 -14.70 16.34
C THR A 137 -10.47 -13.26 16.67
N ALA A 138 -10.19 -12.95 17.93
CA ALA A 138 -9.48 -11.72 18.26
C ALA A 138 -8.10 -11.73 17.59
N GLY A 139 -7.60 -10.55 17.22
CA GLY A 139 -6.27 -10.41 16.60
C GLY A 139 -6.14 -9.17 15.75
N ARG A 140 -4.92 -8.92 15.31
CA ARG A 140 -4.56 -7.76 14.50
C ARG A 140 -4.49 -8.14 13.03
N VAL A 141 -5.04 -7.28 12.18
CA VAL A 141 -4.92 -7.35 10.73
C VAL A 141 -4.32 -6.06 10.20
N ASN A 142 -3.55 -6.19 9.14
CA ASN A 142 -2.94 -5.08 8.43
C ASN A 142 -3.29 -5.19 6.95
N ILE A 143 -3.66 -4.07 6.35
CA ILE A 143 -4.04 -3.99 4.93
C ILE A 143 -3.14 -2.96 4.26
N TRP A 144 -2.52 -3.33 3.14
CA TRP A 144 -1.76 -2.42 2.28
C TRP A 144 -2.35 -2.40 0.87
N SER A 145 -2.39 -1.23 0.25
CA SER A 145 -2.54 -1.11 -1.20
C SER A 145 -1.19 -0.87 -1.85
N ASP A 146 -1.07 -1.13 -3.16
CA ASP A 146 0.15 -0.83 -3.92
C ASP A 146 0.41 0.67 -4.08
N ASN A 147 -0.58 1.49 -3.77
CA ASN A 147 -0.56 2.94 -3.88
C ASN A 147 -0.16 3.50 -5.27
N THR A 148 0.04 2.65 -6.26
CA THR A 148 0.31 3.04 -7.65
C THR A 148 -0.97 3.08 -8.46
N TYR A 149 -1.73 2.00 -8.44
CA TYR A 149 -2.98 1.82 -9.16
C TYR A 149 -4.20 1.81 -8.25
N LEU A 150 -4.06 1.24 -7.07
CA LEU A 150 -5.09 1.17 -6.04
C LEU A 150 -4.66 1.93 -4.79
N ALA A 151 -5.61 2.61 -4.18
CA ALA A 151 -5.52 3.15 -2.83
C ALA A 151 -6.67 2.59 -1.99
N LEU A 152 -6.62 2.83 -0.67
CA LEU A 152 -7.71 2.55 0.25
C LEU A 152 -8.43 3.86 0.60
N GLU A 153 -9.74 3.82 0.81
CA GLU A 153 -10.51 5.02 1.20
C GLU A 153 -11.76 4.67 2.01
N SER A 154 -12.27 5.61 2.81
CA SER A 154 -13.57 5.50 3.50
C SER A 154 -14.73 6.11 2.72
N ARG A 155 -14.44 7.03 1.79
CA ARG A 155 -15.43 7.89 1.11
C ARG A 155 -16.31 8.69 2.10
N ASP A 156 -15.81 8.95 3.29
CA ASP A 156 -16.56 9.57 4.39
C ASP A 156 -17.88 8.85 4.70
N MET A 157 -17.92 7.53 4.43
CA MET A 157 -19.07 6.69 4.74
C MET A 157 -18.92 6.08 6.13
N GLU A 158 -20.01 6.16 6.89
CA GLU A 158 -20.10 5.52 8.20
C GLU A 158 -19.82 4.01 8.11
N GLY A 159 -19.02 3.50 9.02
CA GLY A 159 -18.61 2.09 9.06
C GLY A 159 -17.49 1.71 8.09
N PHE A 160 -16.93 2.68 7.35
CA PHE A 160 -15.76 2.46 6.51
C PHE A 160 -14.53 3.16 7.06
N SER A 161 -13.40 2.47 7.01
CA SER A 161 -12.10 2.94 7.49
C SER A 161 -11.27 3.48 6.33
N ALA A 162 -10.58 4.59 6.60
CA ALA A 162 -9.53 5.13 5.74
C ALA A 162 -8.16 4.65 6.23
N PRO A 163 -7.15 4.60 5.34
CA PRO A 163 -5.79 4.34 5.75
C PRO A 163 -5.24 5.47 6.62
N ASP A 164 -4.31 5.11 7.51
CA ASP A 164 -3.57 6.07 8.31
C ASP A 164 -2.34 6.57 7.54
N ALA A 165 -2.28 7.88 7.32
CA ALA A 165 -1.12 8.53 6.69
C ALA A 165 0.09 8.66 7.64
N ALA A 166 -0.10 8.38 8.93
CA ALA A 166 0.89 8.75 9.95
C ALA A 166 1.83 7.60 10.36
N SER A 167 1.68 6.39 9.83
CA SER A 167 2.50 5.26 10.31
C SER A 167 2.81 4.22 9.25
N SER A 168 3.96 3.54 9.44
CA SER A 168 4.34 2.32 8.71
C SER A 168 4.39 2.49 7.19
N THR A 169 4.97 3.61 6.71
CA THR A 169 5.12 3.90 5.28
C THR A 169 6.38 3.28 4.66
N LEU A 170 7.13 2.48 5.41
CA LEU A 170 8.30 1.73 4.92
C LEU A 170 7.85 0.69 3.89
N CYS A 171 8.30 0.82 2.65
CA CYS A 171 7.79 -0.01 1.55
C CYS A 171 8.87 -0.55 0.61
N GLU A 172 10.07 0.00 0.65
CA GLU A 172 11.13 -0.42 -0.26
C GLU A 172 11.78 -1.74 0.15
N ILE A 173 12.43 -2.37 -0.82
CA ILE A 173 13.11 -3.65 -0.64
C ILE A 173 14.13 -3.56 0.50
N GLY A 174 13.87 -4.34 1.54
CA GLY A 174 14.73 -4.39 2.71
C GLY A 174 14.43 -3.34 3.78
N GLY A 175 13.61 -2.32 3.53
CA GLY A 175 13.29 -1.27 4.50
C GLY A 175 12.80 -1.80 5.85
N THR A 176 12.07 -2.91 5.84
CA THR A 176 11.51 -3.54 7.03
C THR A 176 12.36 -4.69 7.61
N GLY A 177 13.45 -5.08 6.96
CA GLY A 177 14.26 -6.23 7.35
C GLY A 177 14.93 -6.07 8.72
N LYS A 178 14.97 -7.14 9.54
CA LYS A 178 15.55 -7.10 10.90
C LYS A 178 17.05 -6.83 10.90
N ARG A 179 17.77 -7.34 9.89
CA ARG A 179 19.23 -7.26 9.78
C ARG A 179 19.71 -6.34 8.67
N ILE A 180 18.84 -5.47 8.21
CA ILE A 180 19.11 -4.50 7.15
C ILE A 180 19.25 -3.13 7.78
N LEU A 181 20.30 -2.41 7.44
CA LEU A 181 20.44 -1.00 7.76
C LEU A 181 19.52 -0.21 6.83
N THR A 182 18.42 0.28 7.37
CA THR A 182 17.45 1.08 6.61
C THR A 182 17.84 2.53 6.69
N VAL A 183 17.90 3.20 5.55
CA VAL A 183 18.36 4.59 5.41
C VAL A 183 17.22 5.46 4.93
N GLY A 184 16.88 6.47 5.71
CA GLY A 184 15.98 7.55 5.32
C GLY A 184 16.73 8.67 4.59
N SER A 185 15.99 9.53 3.92
CA SER A 185 16.53 10.69 3.21
C SER A 185 16.47 11.94 4.06
N TYR A 186 17.54 12.75 4.04
CA TYR A 186 17.49 14.14 4.49
C TYR A 186 17.99 15.08 3.40
N THR A 187 17.59 16.35 3.46
CA THR A 187 17.86 17.36 2.45
C THR A 187 19.15 18.09 2.76
N THR A 188 20.14 18.04 1.86
CA THR A 188 21.41 18.77 1.98
C THR A 188 21.45 20.05 1.17
N ARG A 189 20.59 20.15 0.17
CA ARG A 189 20.38 21.36 -0.63
C ARG A 189 18.97 21.40 -1.16
N ASN A 190 18.47 22.59 -1.41
CA ASN A 190 17.16 22.82 -2.00
C ASN A 190 17.21 23.70 -3.25
N GLU A 191 18.42 24.07 -3.70
CA GLU A 191 18.63 24.84 -4.93
C GLU A 191 19.94 24.45 -5.61
N TYR A 192 20.01 24.58 -6.92
CA TYR A 192 21.25 24.55 -7.71
C TYR A 192 21.09 25.29 -9.03
N THR A 193 22.21 25.68 -9.62
CA THR A 193 22.24 26.26 -10.97
C THR A 193 22.51 25.16 -11.98
N THR A 194 21.66 25.03 -12.98
CA THR A 194 21.82 24.07 -14.08
C THR A 194 22.98 24.47 -15.01
N ASN A 195 23.41 23.55 -15.86
CA ASN A 195 24.42 23.87 -16.89
C ASN A 195 24.00 24.98 -17.87
N SER A 196 22.67 25.16 -18.04
CA SER A 196 22.10 26.26 -18.84
C SER A 196 21.98 27.58 -18.08
N GLY A 197 22.42 27.65 -16.84
CA GLY A 197 22.40 28.85 -16.01
C GLY A 197 21.01 29.10 -15.33
N GLN A 198 20.08 28.17 -15.45
CA GLN A 198 18.77 28.28 -14.78
C GLN A 198 18.88 27.84 -13.31
N GLN A 199 18.15 28.53 -12.43
CA GLN A 199 17.98 28.12 -11.05
C GLN A 199 16.91 27.04 -10.95
N ALA A 200 17.26 25.90 -10.41
CA ALA A 200 16.32 24.86 -10.01
C ALA A 200 16.16 24.90 -8.49
N THR A 201 14.93 24.96 -8.00
CA THR A 201 14.60 25.00 -6.59
C THR A 201 13.61 23.91 -6.22
N LEU A 202 13.71 23.40 -4.99
CA LEU A 202 12.80 22.43 -4.41
C LEU A 202 12.30 22.96 -3.06
N GLN A 203 11.03 22.79 -2.78
CA GLN A 203 10.41 23.21 -1.52
C GLN A 203 10.72 22.19 -0.40
N GLU A 204 11.98 22.18 0.01
CA GLU A 204 12.49 21.36 1.11
C GLU A 204 13.36 22.21 2.04
N THR A 205 13.37 21.88 3.32
CA THR A 205 14.22 22.56 4.30
C THR A 205 15.57 21.85 4.39
N VAL A 206 16.66 22.58 4.16
CA VAL A 206 18.02 22.04 4.30
C VAL A 206 18.28 21.65 5.77
N GLY A 207 18.76 20.43 5.97
CA GLY A 207 19.02 19.84 7.29
C GLY A 207 17.87 19.00 7.83
N ASP A 208 16.67 19.12 7.28
CA ASP A 208 15.52 18.35 7.71
C ASP A 208 15.38 17.02 6.94
N LEU A 209 14.57 16.10 7.49
CA LEU A 209 14.15 14.91 6.76
C LEU A 209 13.39 15.32 5.52
N SER A 210 13.75 14.69 4.39
CA SER A 210 13.04 14.92 3.12
C SER A 210 11.55 14.60 3.28
N SER A 211 10.69 15.46 2.71
CA SER A 211 9.23 15.37 2.85
C SER A 211 8.65 14.03 2.39
N PHE A 212 9.34 13.36 1.48
CA PHE A 212 8.94 12.06 0.92
C PHE A 212 9.49 10.85 1.68
N SER A 213 10.52 11.02 2.55
CA SER A 213 11.22 9.89 3.17
C SER A 213 10.29 9.06 4.06
N SER A 214 10.05 7.81 3.68
CA SER A 214 9.22 6.89 4.46
C SER A 214 9.78 6.66 5.86
N TYR A 215 8.89 6.35 6.80
CA TYR A 215 9.24 6.12 8.20
C TYR A 215 8.39 5.01 8.82
N GLY A 216 8.89 4.50 9.95
CA GLY A 216 8.23 3.49 10.76
C GLY A 216 7.29 4.06 11.82
N PRO A 217 7.01 3.26 12.84
CA PRO A 217 7.63 1.96 13.11
C PRO A 217 7.26 0.89 12.06
N THR A 218 8.01 -0.21 12.04
CA THR A 218 7.55 -1.42 11.36
C THR A 218 6.34 -2.01 12.08
N VAL A 219 5.57 -2.88 11.42
CA VAL A 219 4.37 -3.52 12.00
C VAL A 219 4.67 -4.28 13.30
N ASP A 220 5.90 -4.79 13.47
CA ASP A 220 6.38 -5.42 14.69
C ASP A 220 7.02 -4.44 15.70
N GLY A 221 6.77 -3.13 15.53
CA GLY A 221 7.12 -2.08 16.48
C GLY A 221 8.59 -1.63 16.47
N ARG A 222 9.41 -2.09 15.52
CA ARG A 222 10.81 -1.66 15.45
C ARG A 222 10.94 -0.27 14.85
N MET A 223 11.80 0.55 15.46
CA MET A 223 12.14 1.86 14.91
C MET A 223 12.94 1.73 13.62
N LYS A 224 12.43 2.32 12.54
CA LYS A 224 13.04 2.44 11.22
C LYS A 224 12.67 3.80 10.61
N PRO A 225 13.50 4.40 9.77
CA PRO A 225 14.85 3.97 9.37
C PRO A 225 15.83 3.98 10.55
N ASN A 226 16.98 3.32 10.39
CA ASN A 226 18.02 3.25 11.42
C ASN A 226 18.89 4.51 11.43
N ILE A 227 19.14 5.07 10.25
CA ILE A 227 19.92 6.29 10.01
C ILE A 227 19.31 7.07 8.86
N THR A 228 19.80 8.28 8.65
CA THR A 228 19.52 9.08 7.45
C THR A 228 20.79 9.39 6.69
N ALA A 229 20.67 9.62 5.38
CA ALA A 229 21.74 10.05 4.50
C ALA A 229 21.21 11.10 3.52
N PRO A 230 22.09 11.91 2.88
CA PRO A 230 21.70 12.79 1.79
C PRO A 230 20.97 12.02 0.70
N GLY A 231 19.73 12.36 0.40
CA GLY A 231 18.90 11.63 -0.55
C GLY A 231 17.95 12.52 -1.35
N CYS A 232 17.93 13.82 -1.03
CA CYS A 232 17.09 14.78 -1.72
C CYS A 232 17.94 15.75 -2.52
N PHE A 233 17.52 16.01 -3.77
CA PHE A 233 18.14 16.95 -4.68
C PHE A 233 19.63 16.65 -4.91
N ILE A 234 19.93 15.37 -5.17
CA ILE A 234 21.28 14.87 -5.39
C ILE A 234 21.67 15.09 -6.84
N ILE A 235 22.85 15.70 -7.03
CA ILE A 235 23.48 15.85 -8.35
C ILE A 235 24.46 14.70 -8.52
N SER A 236 24.37 14.01 -9.66
CA SER A 236 25.20 12.85 -9.96
C SER A 236 25.70 12.89 -11.41
N ALA A 237 26.75 12.13 -11.70
CA ALA A 237 27.21 11.92 -13.05
C ALA A 237 26.25 11.03 -13.83
N VAL A 238 26.05 11.33 -15.09
CA VAL A 238 25.26 10.54 -16.04
C VAL A 238 26.21 9.87 -17.01
N SER A 239 25.87 8.65 -17.45
CA SER A 239 26.65 7.92 -18.44
C SER A 239 26.59 8.63 -19.81
N ASN A 240 27.74 8.81 -20.45
CA ASN A 240 27.83 9.30 -21.85
C ASN A 240 27.20 8.33 -22.87
N ASN A 241 26.86 7.11 -22.45
CA ASN A 241 26.23 6.07 -23.28
C ASN A 241 24.71 6.02 -23.11
N ASP A 242 24.10 7.04 -22.53
CA ASP A 242 22.65 7.12 -22.48
C ASP A 242 22.10 7.33 -23.90
N ALA A 243 21.36 6.32 -24.39
CA ALA A 243 20.76 6.32 -25.72
C ALA A 243 19.69 7.40 -25.93
N SER A 244 19.24 8.08 -24.85
CA SER A 244 18.25 9.16 -24.90
C SER A 244 18.81 10.51 -25.34
N GLY A 245 20.14 10.68 -25.36
CA GLY A 245 20.80 11.92 -25.80
C GLY A 245 20.48 13.17 -24.95
N ASN A 246 19.85 13.00 -23.81
CA ASN A 246 19.53 14.08 -22.88
C ASN A 246 20.65 14.23 -21.85
N LEU A 247 21.66 15.01 -22.20
CA LEU A 247 22.64 15.57 -21.26
C LEU A 247 22.31 17.03 -21.00
#